data_34e1899f8c2dc599818480e84e2a4b97
#
_entry.id   34e1899f8c2dc599818480e84e2a4b97
#
_cell.length_a   1.000
_cell.length_b   1.000
_cell.length_c   1.000
_cell.angle_alpha   90.00
_cell.angle_beta   90.00
_cell.angle_gamma   90.00
#
_symmetry.space_group_name_H-M   'P 1'
#
loop_
_entity.id
_entity.type
_entity.pdbx_description
1 polymer ?
#
loop_
_entity_poly.entity_id
_entity_poly.type
_entity_poly.pdbx_seq_one_letter_code
_entity_poly.pdbx_strand_id
1 'polypeptide(L)'
;MNKPTPTEELKAVVAQLIERCARSRIVRRVGEQILPQPEEASRIIRLLRQLLFSAYYGKGDVQPADLPDHLNHLAYESLELLTDQVARSFRHDCKLEHKPCDKCWSRAHEKAVALMLRLPEVRERLEEDVVAAYDGDPAAGSYDEVIFSYPGFYAITVHRIAHELHEMGVPLLPRLLSEIAHST
;
A
#
# COMPACT_ATOMS: atom_id res chain seq x y z
N MET A 1 8.96 -32.36 8.17
CA MET A 1 7.67 -32.74 7.60
C MET A 1 7.84 -32.79 6.06
N ASN A 2 7.72 -33.97 5.46
CA ASN A 2 7.79 -34.10 3.99
C ASN A 2 6.55 -33.42 3.36
N LYS A 3 6.76 -32.52 2.40
CA LYS A 3 5.65 -32.00 1.59
C LYS A 3 5.02 -33.16 0.82
N PRO A 4 3.67 -33.28 0.81
CA PRO A 4 3.00 -34.35 0.05
C PRO A 4 3.34 -34.22 -1.44
N THR A 5 3.64 -35.34 -2.08
CA THR A 5 3.87 -35.41 -3.52
C THR A 5 2.54 -35.15 -4.24
N PRO A 6 2.47 -34.27 -5.26
CA PRO A 6 1.25 -34.01 -6.01
C PRO A 6 0.71 -35.31 -6.65
N THR A 7 -0.61 -35.53 -6.58
CA THR A 7 -1.27 -36.64 -7.29
C THR A 7 -1.19 -36.44 -8.79
N GLU A 8 -1.30 -37.54 -9.60
CA GLU A 8 -1.28 -37.44 -11.06
C GLU A 8 -2.41 -36.57 -11.61
N GLU A 9 -3.57 -36.60 -10.96
CA GLU A 9 -4.70 -35.73 -11.29
C GLU A 9 -4.36 -34.24 -11.12
N LEU A 10 -3.67 -33.86 -10.02
CA LEU A 10 -3.23 -32.50 -9.78
C LEU A 10 -2.20 -32.04 -10.81
N LYS A 11 -1.27 -32.93 -11.20
CA LYS A 11 -0.30 -32.66 -12.28
C LYS A 11 -1.00 -32.40 -13.61
N ALA A 12 -2.02 -33.18 -13.93
CA ALA A 12 -2.81 -32.98 -15.15
C ALA A 12 -3.55 -31.63 -15.16
N VAL A 13 -4.15 -31.24 -14.04
CA VAL A 13 -4.81 -29.94 -13.89
C VAL A 13 -3.80 -28.80 -14.06
N VAL A 14 -2.63 -28.88 -13.44
CA VAL A 14 -1.56 -27.87 -13.57
C VAL A 14 -1.09 -27.76 -15.03
N ALA A 15 -0.90 -28.89 -15.74
CA ALA A 15 -0.53 -28.88 -17.15
C ALA A 15 -1.58 -28.17 -18.03
N GLN A 16 -2.88 -28.42 -17.79
CA GLN A 16 -3.96 -27.73 -18.49
C GLN A 16 -4.00 -26.23 -18.20
N LEU A 17 -3.73 -25.81 -16.95
CA LEU A 17 -3.65 -24.40 -16.59
C LEU A 17 -2.49 -23.70 -17.29
N ILE A 18 -1.32 -24.33 -17.33
CA ILE A 18 -0.13 -23.79 -18.03
C ILE A 18 -0.45 -23.59 -19.53
N GLU A 19 -1.05 -24.59 -20.17
CA GLU A 19 -1.43 -24.51 -21.59
C GLU A 19 -2.43 -23.37 -21.85
N ARG A 20 -3.46 -23.23 -20.99
CA ARG A 20 -4.45 -22.14 -21.10
C ARG A 20 -3.81 -20.78 -20.87
N CYS A 21 -2.92 -20.64 -19.87
CA CYS A 21 -2.17 -19.40 -19.64
C CYS A 21 -1.31 -19.02 -20.85
N ALA A 22 -0.61 -19.98 -21.47
CA ALA A 22 0.22 -19.74 -22.65
C ALA A 22 -0.59 -19.24 -23.87
N ARG A 23 -1.84 -19.69 -24.01
CA ARG A 23 -2.76 -19.29 -25.10
C ARG A 23 -3.57 -18.02 -24.77
N SER A 24 -3.55 -17.55 -23.53
CA SER A 24 -4.37 -16.42 -23.10
C SER A 24 -3.87 -15.10 -23.73
N ARG A 25 -4.80 -14.32 -24.26
CA ARG A 25 -4.51 -12.94 -24.68
C ARG A 25 -4.48 -11.96 -23.50
N ILE A 26 -5.05 -12.33 -22.36
CA ILE A 26 -5.24 -11.48 -21.18
C ILE A 26 -4.11 -11.70 -20.18
N VAL A 27 -3.70 -12.98 -19.95
CA VAL A 27 -2.75 -13.39 -18.91
C VAL A 27 -1.42 -13.82 -19.54
N ARG A 28 -0.71 -12.89 -20.20
CA ARG A 28 0.62 -13.16 -20.81
C ARG A 28 1.80 -12.68 -19.99
N ARG A 29 1.67 -12.54 -18.67
CA ARG A 29 2.66 -11.81 -17.86
C ARG A 29 3.44 -12.68 -16.87
N VAL A 30 3.53 -13.97 -17.12
CA VAL A 30 4.37 -14.86 -16.28
C VAL A 30 5.83 -14.44 -16.45
N GLY A 31 6.49 -14.06 -15.34
CA GLY A 31 7.89 -13.60 -15.33
C GLY A 31 8.09 -12.08 -15.45
N GLU A 32 7.06 -11.29 -15.71
CA GLU A 32 7.16 -9.83 -15.76
C GLU A 32 6.64 -9.21 -14.45
N GLN A 33 7.54 -8.81 -13.57
CA GLN A 33 7.21 -8.12 -12.30
C GLN A 33 6.99 -6.62 -12.52
N ILE A 34 6.04 -6.24 -13.37
CA ILE A 34 5.74 -4.83 -13.69
C ILE A 34 4.50 -4.30 -12.98
N LEU A 35 3.74 -5.14 -12.29
CA LEU A 35 2.56 -4.71 -11.55
C LEU A 35 2.92 -4.41 -10.09
N PRO A 36 2.26 -3.43 -9.45
CA PRO A 36 2.29 -3.29 -8.01
C PRO A 36 1.87 -4.59 -7.32
N GLN A 37 2.48 -4.90 -6.19
CA GLN A 37 2.21 -6.13 -5.44
C GLN A 37 1.24 -5.85 -4.30
N PRO A 38 0.10 -6.58 -4.18
CA PRO A 38 -0.89 -6.33 -3.12
C PRO A 38 -0.32 -6.44 -1.71
N GLU A 39 0.59 -7.40 -1.47
CA GLU A 39 1.26 -7.61 -0.19
C GLU A 39 2.13 -6.40 0.19
N GLU A 40 2.88 -5.86 -0.78
CA GLU A 40 3.71 -4.67 -0.56
C GLU A 40 2.87 -3.40 -0.44
N ALA A 41 1.77 -3.29 -1.18
CA ALA A 41 0.81 -2.21 -1.01
C ALA A 41 0.19 -2.21 0.40
N SER A 42 -0.16 -3.38 0.92
CA SER A 42 -0.62 -3.54 2.32
C SER A 42 0.47 -3.18 3.33
N ARG A 43 1.74 -3.49 3.03
CA ARG A 43 2.88 -3.11 3.87
C ARG A 43 3.09 -1.59 3.88
N ILE A 44 2.96 -0.92 2.74
CA ILE A 44 2.99 0.55 2.64
C ILE A 44 1.95 1.17 3.58
N ILE A 45 0.69 0.70 3.53
CA ILE A 45 -0.37 1.20 4.42
C ILE A 45 0.05 1.04 5.89
N ARG A 46 0.57 -0.13 6.28
CA ARG A 46 1.00 -0.37 7.66
C ARG A 46 2.12 0.57 8.09
N LEU A 47 3.13 0.79 7.26
CA LEU A 47 4.27 1.68 7.57
C LEU A 47 3.81 3.13 7.67
N LEU A 48 3.00 3.61 6.73
CA LEU A 48 2.50 4.99 6.75
C LEU A 48 1.57 5.24 7.93
N ARG A 49 0.75 4.26 8.35
CA ARG A 49 -0.04 4.37 9.57
C ARG A 49 0.82 4.47 10.82
N GLN A 50 1.94 3.73 10.89
CA GLN A 50 2.90 3.86 11.99
C GLN A 50 3.58 5.23 12.02
N LEU A 51 3.89 5.81 10.87
CA LEU A 51 4.42 7.17 10.78
C LEU A 51 3.40 8.22 11.22
N LEU A 52 2.15 8.09 10.77
CA LEU A 52 1.07 9.04 11.06
C LEU A 52 0.64 8.98 12.53
N PHE A 53 0.57 7.77 13.12
CA PHE A 53 0.04 7.52 14.46
C PHE A 53 0.93 6.52 15.21
N SER A 54 2.19 6.88 15.43
CA SER A 54 3.22 6.01 16.04
C SER A 54 2.89 5.53 17.46
N ALA A 55 2.07 6.27 18.20
CA ALA A 55 1.61 5.85 19.53
C ALA A 55 0.58 4.70 19.50
N TYR A 56 -0.07 4.48 18.36
CA TYR A 56 -1.17 3.49 18.23
C TYR A 56 -0.77 2.27 17.43
N TYR A 57 0.15 2.42 16.48
CA TYR A 57 0.54 1.36 15.56
C TYR A 57 2.04 1.10 15.63
N GLY A 58 2.43 -0.17 15.62
CA GLY A 58 3.82 -0.57 15.68
C GLY A 58 4.16 -1.38 16.93
N LYS A 59 5.44 -1.43 17.26
CA LYS A 59 5.91 -2.09 18.48
C LYS A 59 5.70 -1.13 19.65
N GLY A 60 4.83 -1.51 20.60
CA GLY A 60 4.41 -0.67 21.73
C GLY A 60 5.49 -0.40 22.80
N ASP A 61 6.74 -0.76 22.54
CA ASP A 61 7.88 -0.66 23.45
C ASP A 61 8.95 0.38 23.04
N VAL A 62 8.63 1.23 22.06
CA VAL A 62 9.52 2.33 21.64
C VAL A 62 9.57 3.38 22.74
N GLN A 63 10.77 3.57 23.33
CA GLN A 63 10.95 4.60 24.33
C GLN A 63 10.89 6.00 23.68
N PRO A 64 10.44 7.04 24.41
CA PRO A 64 10.37 8.40 23.86
C PRO A 64 11.71 8.91 23.33
N ALA A 65 12.82 8.50 23.91
CA ALA A 65 14.16 8.89 23.46
C ALA A 65 14.54 8.28 22.10
N ASP A 66 14.01 7.10 21.79
CA ASP A 66 14.30 6.34 20.55
C ASP A 66 13.30 6.65 19.42
N LEU A 67 12.24 7.42 19.73
CA LEU A 67 11.18 7.72 18.77
C LEU A 67 11.70 8.41 17.48
N PRO A 68 12.61 9.40 17.52
CA PRO A 68 13.14 10.03 16.31
C PRO A 68 13.85 9.04 15.39
N ASP A 69 14.68 8.15 15.94
CA ASP A 69 15.39 7.15 15.15
C ASP A 69 14.44 6.09 14.60
N HIS A 70 13.43 5.70 15.36
CA HIS A 70 12.39 4.78 14.90
C HIS A 70 11.59 5.38 13.73
N LEU A 71 11.15 6.65 13.85
CA LEU A 71 10.42 7.32 12.77
C LEU A 71 11.28 7.54 11.53
N ASN A 72 12.56 7.87 11.69
CA ASN A 72 13.50 7.94 10.58
C ASN A 72 13.60 6.61 9.83
N HIS A 73 13.77 5.50 10.55
CA HIS A 73 13.82 4.17 9.95
C HIS A 73 12.54 3.85 9.17
N LEU A 74 11.37 4.08 9.77
CA LEU A 74 10.08 3.88 9.10
C LEU A 74 9.92 4.76 7.86
N ALA A 75 10.39 6.00 7.91
CA ALA A 75 10.32 6.93 6.77
C ALA A 75 11.17 6.45 5.60
N TYR A 76 12.40 6.00 5.84
CA TYR A 76 13.27 5.45 4.79
C TYR A 76 12.69 4.16 4.20
N GLU A 77 12.23 3.22 5.04
CA GLU A 77 11.59 1.99 4.58
C GLU A 77 10.34 2.27 3.73
N SER A 78 9.52 3.22 4.18
CA SER A 78 8.33 3.64 3.44
C SER A 78 8.68 4.27 2.09
N LEU A 79 9.68 5.13 2.05
CA LEU A 79 10.13 5.80 0.83
C LEU A 79 10.66 4.80 -0.21
N GLU A 80 11.47 3.84 0.22
CA GLU A 80 12.04 2.81 -0.65
C GLU A 80 10.92 1.94 -1.25
N LEU A 81 10.01 1.45 -0.41
CA LEU A 81 8.92 0.60 -0.82
C LEU A 81 7.92 1.34 -1.72
N LEU A 82 7.56 2.58 -1.39
CA LEU A 82 6.74 3.44 -2.24
C LEU A 82 7.39 3.65 -3.60
N THR A 83 8.69 3.94 -3.64
CA THR A 83 9.42 4.15 -4.88
C THR A 83 9.32 2.91 -5.79
N ASP A 84 9.55 1.70 -5.25
CA ASP A 84 9.43 0.46 -6.04
C ASP A 84 8.00 0.26 -6.56
N GLN A 85 6.98 0.38 -5.72
CA GLN A 85 5.60 0.11 -6.13
C GLN A 85 5.05 1.16 -7.10
N VAL A 86 5.43 2.42 -6.95
CA VAL A 86 5.12 3.50 -7.90
C VAL A 86 5.87 3.29 -9.23
N ALA A 87 7.14 2.85 -9.18
CA ALA A 87 7.91 2.55 -10.39
C ALA A 87 7.28 1.38 -11.18
N ARG A 88 6.77 0.35 -10.51
CA ARG A 88 6.01 -0.75 -11.12
C ARG A 88 4.76 -0.23 -11.82
N SER A 89 4.02 0.68 -11.17
CA SER A 89 2.83 1.33 -11.74
C SER A 89 3.15 2.07 -13.03
N PHE A 90 4.21 2.90 -13.05
CA PHE A 90 4.64 3.61 -14.24
C PHE A 90 5.17 2.69 -15.34
N ARG A 91 5.92 1.64 -15.00
CA ARG A 91 6.40 0.66 -15.99
C ARG A 91 5.25 -0.06 -16.68
N HIS A 92 4.21 -0.40 -15.92
CA HIS A 92 3.00 -1.01 -16.48
C HIS A 92 2.32 -0.06 -17.48
N ASP A 93 2.18 1.21 -17.12
CA ASP A 93 1.56 2.23 -17.96
C ASP A 93 2.38 2.49 -19.23
N CYS A 94 3.69 2.68 -19.11
CA CYS A 94 4.61 2.79 -20.25
C CYS A 94 4.52 1.59 -21.21
N LYS A 95 4.38 0.37 -20.66
CA LYS A 95 4.23 -0.84 -21.48
C LYS A 95 2.92 -0.86 -22.26
N LEU A 96 1.81 -0.45 -21.64
CA LEU A 96 0.51 -0.34 -22.30
C LEU A 96 0.54 0.67 -23.45
N GLU A 97 1.26 1.76 -23.28
CA GLU A 97 1.39 2.83 -24.26
C GLU A 97 2.57 2.61 -25.25
N HIS A 98 3.29 1.48 -25.14
CA HIS A 98 4.49 1.17 -25.96
C HIS A 98 5.59 2.24 -25.89
N LYS A 99 5.72 2.92 -24.72
CA LYS A 99 6.72 3.96 -24.48
C LYS A 99 7.99 3.41 -23.83
N PRO A 100 9.16 4.03 -24.06
CA PRO A 100 10.39 3.70 -23.33
C PRO A 100 10.21 3.93 -21.83
N CYS A 101 10.81 3.07 -21.01
CA CYS A 101 10.69 3.10 -19.55
C CYS A 101 12.03 3.34 -18.84
N ASP A 102 12.82 4.28 -19.34
CA ASP A 102 14.13 4.66 -18.79
C ASP A 102 14.04 5.58 -17.56
N LYS A 103 12.97 6.36 -17.43
CA LYS A 103 12.75 7.34 -16.36
C LYS A 103 11.72 6.91 -15.29
N CYS A 104 11.19 5.69 -15.36
CA CYS A 104 10.13 5.27 -14.45
C CYS A 104 10.58 5.27 -12.98
N TRP A 105 11.85 4.95 -12.69
CA TRP A 105 12.37 4.94 -11.33
C TRP A 105 12.55 6.35 -10.76
N SER A 106 13.22 7.25 -11.49
CA SER A 106 13.43 8.63 -11.01
C SER A 106 12.10 9.36 -10.82
N ARG A 107 11.17 9.21 -11.76
CA ARG A 107 9.82 9.75 -11.63
C ARG A 107 9.07 9.17 -10.43
N ALA A 108 9.21 7.88 -10.16
CA ALA A 108 8.59 7.23 -9.01
C ALA A 108 9.16 7.75 -7.70
N HIS A 109 10.48 7.91 -7.63
CA HIS A 109 11.15 8.47 -6.44
C HIS A 109 10.67 9.90 -6.15
N GLU A 110 10.55 10.76 -7.18
CA GLU A 110 9.99 12.11 -7.03
C GLU A 110 8.57 12.09 -6.42
N LYS A 111 7.70 11.18 -6.90
CA LYS A 111 6.33 11.05 -6.38
C LYS A 111 6.30 10.49 -4.96
N ALA A 112 7.15 9.50 -4.67
CA ALA A 112 7.27 8.95 -3.33
C ALA A 112 7.75 10.00 -2.31
N VAL A 113 8.78 10.79 -2.65
CA VAL A 113 9.25 11.92 -1.82
C VAL A 113 8.14 12.96 -1.66
N ALA A 114 7.43 13.31 -2.74
CA ALA A 114 6.34 14.28 -2.67
C ALA A 114 5.20 13.81 -1.74
N LEU A 115 4.86 12.51 -1.74
CA LEU A 115 3.90 11.97 -0.78
C LEU A 115 4.41 12.07 0.66
N MET A 116 5.68 11.67 0.90
CA MET A 116 6.27 11.74 2.24
C MET A 116 6.23 13.17 2.81
N LEU A 117 6.49 14.17 1.98
CA LEU A 117 6.43 15.59 2.36
C LEU A 117 5.00 16.07 2.68
N ARG A 118 3.97 15.40 2.18
CA ARG A 118 2.55 15.73 2.46
C ARG A 118 1.98 14.99 3.67
N LEU A 119 2.69 14.01 4.23
CA LEU A 119 2.19 13.26 5.38
C LEU A 119 1.80 14.12 6.60
N PRO A 120 2.51 15.22 6.95
CA PRO A 120 2.06 16.10 8.02
C PRO A 120 0.66 16.67 7.78
N GLU A 121 0.38 17.18 6.57
CA GLU A 121 -0.94 17.71 6.20
C GLU A 121 -2.02 16.60 6.17
N VAL A 122 -1.66 15.39 5.70
CA VAL A 122 -2.55 14.23 5.75
C VAL A 122 -2.90 13.89 7.19
N ARG A 123 -1.93 13.95 8.10
CA ARG A 123 -2.15 13.72 9.52
C ARG A 123 -3.12 14.74 10.13
N GLU A 124 -2.94 16.03 9.88
CA GLU A 124 -3.83 17.07 10.36
C GLU A 124 -5.28 16.82 9.95
N ARG A 125 -5.50 16.49 8.67
CA ARG A 125 -6.84 16.14 8.17
C ARG A 125 -7.41 14.86 8.80
N LEU A 126 -6.56 13.89 9.12
CA LEU A 126 -6.99 12.67 9.81
C LEU A 126 -7.34 12.94 11.27
N GLU A 127 -6.69 13.89 11.94
CA GLU A 127 -7.07 14.33 13.28
C GLU A 127 -8.46 15.00 13.27
N GLU A 128 -8.78 15.79 12.25
CA GLU A 128 -10.14 16.33 12.03
C GLU A 128 -11.17 15.20 11.81
N ASP A 129 -10.83 14.16 11.03
CA ASP A 129 -11.71 13.00 10.82
C ASP A 129 -11.95 12.22 12.13
N VAL A 130 -10.95 12.11 13.01
CA VAL A 130 -11.09 11.48 14.34
C VAL A 130 -12.07 12.28 15.20
N VAL A 131 -11.93 13.60 15.23
CA VAL A 131 -12.85 14.48 15.98
C VAL A 131 -14.27 14.35 15.43
N ALA A 132 -14.44 14.41 14.12
CA ALA A 132 -15.76 14.28 13.48
C ALA A 132 -16.41 12.91 13.74
N ALA A 133 -15.63 11.83 13.73
CA ALA A 133 -16.12 10.48 14.03
C ALA A 133 -16.54 10.35 15.51
N TYR A 134 -15.75 10.91 16.42
CA TYR A 134 -16.06 10.92 17.85
C TYR A 134 -17.32 11.73 18.15
N ASP A 135 -17.45 12.93 17.61
CA ASP A 135 -18.60 13.80 17.81
C ASP A 135 -19.90 13.25 17.17
N GLY A 136 -19.74 12.48 16.08
CA GLY A 136 -20.86 11.88 15.34
C GLY A 136 -21.37 10.56 15.91
N ASP A 137 -20.62 9.89 16.77
CA ASP A 137 -20.97 8.58 17.35
C ASP A 137 -21.14 8.67 18.87
N PRO A 138 -22.39 8.69 19.38
CA PRO A 138 -22.65 8.72 20.83
C PRO A 138 -22.09 7.53 21.60
N ALA A 139 -21.71 6.44 20.92
CA ALA A 139 -21.13 5.24 21.53
C ALA A 139 -19.59 5.30 21.62
N ALA A 140 -18.94 6.28 20.95
CA ALA A 140 -17.49 6.45 21.00
C ALA A 140 -17.03 6.85 22.42
N GLY A 141 -16.18 6.02 23.02
CA GLY A 141 -15.66 6.25 24.38
C GLY A 141 -14.47 7.21 24.42
N SER A 142 -13.68 7.30 23.35
CA SER A 142 -12.47 8.13 23.26
C SER A 142 -11.97 8.29 21.83
N TYR A 143 -11.11 9.28 21.59
CA TYR A 143 -10.35 9.41 20.32
C TYR A 143 -9.46 8.20 20.07
N ASP A 144 -8.88 7.61 21.12
CA ASP A 144 -8.05 6.42 21.04
C ASP A 144 -8.83 5.24 20.44
N GLU A 145 -10.10 5.07 20.87
CA GLU A 145 -10.99 4.05 20.34
C GLU A 145 -11.25 4.25 18.84
N VAL A 146 -11.52 5.48 18.41
CA VAL A 146 -11.73 5.82 17.00
C VAL A 146 -10.48 5.49 16.18
N ILE A 147 -9.29 5.92 16.63
CA ILE A 147 -8.04 5.68 15.90
C ILE A 147 -7.71 4.20 15.81
N PHE A 148 -7.87 3.47 16.93
CA PHE A 148 -7.39 2.10 17.04
C PHE A 148 -8.34 1.06 16.47
N SER A 149 -9.67 1.25 16.64
CA SER A 149 -10.67 0.19 16.40
C SER A 149 -11.69 0.47 15.31
N TYR A 150 -11.86 1.73 14.84
CA TYR A 150 -12.88 2.03 13.84
C TYR A 150 -12.43 1.63 12.43
N PRO A 151 -13.13 0.69 11.76
CA PRO A 151 -12.83 0.34 10.36
C PRO A 151 -12.97 1.54 9.42
N GLY A 152 -13.92 2.44 9.70
CA GLY A 152 -14.10 3.69 8.95
C GLY A 152 -12.88 4.60 9.00
N PHE A 153 -12.19 4.69 10.13
CA PHE A 153 -10.97 5.46 10.26
C PHE A 153 -9.79 4.82 9.49
N TYR A 154 -9.72 3.50 9.47
CA TYR A 154 -8.78 2.79 8.60
C TYR A 154 -9.04 3.11 7.13
N ALA A 155 -10.28 2.98 6.68
CA ALA A 155 -10.66 3.21 5.29
C ALA A 155 -10.37 4.66 4.84
N ILE A 156 -10.68 5.66 5.68
CA ILE A 156 -10.41 7.06 5.35
C ILE A 156 -8.91 7.37 5.34
N THR A 157 -8.14 6.77 6.23
CA THR A 157 -6.66 6.88 6.23
C THR A 157 -6.08 6.39 4.91
N VAL A 158 -6.48 5.20 4.46
CA VAL A 158 -6.03 4.65 3.18
C VAL A 158 -6.51 5.50 2.01
N HIS A 159 -7.75 5.99 2.06
CA HIS A 159 -8.30 6.85 1.01
C HIS A 159 -7.50 8.15 0.87
N ARG A 160 -7.16 8.84 1.97
CA ARG A 160 -6.36 10.08 1.91
C ARG A 160 -4.98 9.84 1.30
N ILE A 161 -4.28 8.77 1.69
CA ILE A 161 -2.99 8.37 1.10
C ILE A 161 -3.14 8.06 -0.40
N ALA A 162 -4.14 7.27 -0.76
CA ALA A 162 -4.42 6.91 -2.15
C ALA A 162 -4.79 8.13 -3.00
N HIS A 163 -5.55 9.07 -2.44
CA HIS A 163 -5.92 10.31 -3.10
C HIS A 163 -4.70 11.18 -3.43
N GLU A 164 -3.77 11.37 -2.51
CA GLU A 164 -2.54 12.10 -2.77
C GLU A 164 -1.73 11.49 -3.93
N LEU A 165 -1.59 10.18 -3.96
CA LEU A 165 -0.93 9.49 -5.08
C LEU A 165 -1.70 9.65 -6.40
N HIS A 166 -3.03 9.63 -6.35
CA HIS A 166 -3.89 9.84 -7.52
C HIS A 166 -3.71 11.25 -8.11
N GLU A 167 -3.76 12.29 -7.26
CA GLU A 167 -3.54 13.68 -7.67
C GLU A 167 -2.13 13.90 -8.26
N MET A 168 -1.16 13.11 -7.81
CA MET A 168 0.19 13.12 -8.39
C MET A 168 0.28 12.37 -9.73
N GLY A 169 -0.82 11.79 -10.22
CA GLY A 169 -0.86 11.04 -11.48
C GLY A 169 -0.16 9.68 -11.42
N VAL A 170 -0.13 9.02 -10.26
CA VAL A 170 0.36 7.65 -10.12
C VAL A 170 -0.72 6.68 -10.59
N PRO A 171 -0.46 5.83 -11.62
CA PRO A 171 -1.46 4.88 -12.08
C PRO A 171 -1.53 3.65 -11.17
N LEU A 172 -2.62 2.90 -11.22
CA LEU A 172 -2.86 1.61 -10.57
C LEU A 172 -2.75 1.56 -9.05
N LEU A 173 -1.62 1.99 -8.46
CA LEU A 173 -1.37 1.86 -7.02
C LEU A 173 -2.45 2.51 -6.15
N PRO A 174 -2.94 3.74 -6.43
CA PRO A 174 -4.02 4.34 -5.65
C PRO A 174 -5.28 3.48 -5.61
N ARG A 175 -5.64 2.89 -6.75
CA ARG A 175 -6.80 2.00 -6.85
C ARG A 175 -6.58 0.71 -6.06
N LEU A 176 -5.38 0.11 -6.15
CA LEU A 176 -5.03 -1.08 -5.39
C LEU A 176 -5.12 -0.82 -3.87
N LEU A 177 -4.62 0.33 -3.40
CA LEU A 177 -4.73 0.73 -1.99
C LEU A 177 -6.20 0.83 -1.55
N SER A 178 -7.06 1.45 -2.37
CA SER A 178 -8.49 1.56 -2.08
C SER A 178 -9.18 0.20 -2.00
N GLU A 179 -8.87 -0.73 -2.90
CA GLU A 179 -9.43 -2.09 -2.87
C GLU A 179 -8.99 -2.87 -1.61
N ILE A 180 -7.75 -2.67 -1.13
CA ILE A 180 -7.27 -3.26 0.12
C ILE A 180 -8.10 -2.74 1.31
N ALA A 181 -8.43 -1.44 1.34
CA ALA A 181 -9.25 -0.87 2.39
C ALA A 181 -10.68 -1.43 2.43
N HIS A 182 -11.24 -1.81 1.28
CA HIS A 182 -12.56 -2.43 1.20
C HIS A 182 -12.58 -3.91 1.66
N SER A 183 -11.43 -4.57 1.66
CA SER A 183 -11.32 -5.99 2.01
C SER A 183 -11.03 -6.25 3.49
N THR A 184 -10.91 -5.20 4.30
CA THR A 184 -10.61 -5.24 5.74
C THR A 184 -11.84 -4.88 6.55
#